data_793c2ec97663d60429c649dcfe0981c0
#
_entry.id   793c2ec97663d60429c649dcfe0981c0
#
_cell.length_a   1.000
_cell.length_b   1.000
_cell.length_c   1.000
_cell.angle_alpha   90.00
_cell.angle_beta   90.00
_cell.angle_gamma   90.00
#
_symmetry.space_group_name_H-M   'P 1'
#
loop_
_entity.id
_entity.type
_entity.pdbx_description
1 polymer ?
#
loop_
_entity_poly.entity_id
_entity_poly.type
_entity_poly.pdbx_seq_one_letter_code
_entity_poly.pdbx_strand_id
1 'polypeptide(L)'
;MPLDAADFGAIWLTFKLASLTTLILLVIGTPIAWWLARTRSWLRAPIGAVVALPLVLPPTVIGFYLLIALGPHGWLGQATQALGLGSVVFSFTGLVIGSVVYSMPFVVQPLQNAFSAIGSRPLEVAATLRASPWDTFIHVVLPLARPGFVTASILGFAHTVGEFGVVLMIGGNIPDKTRVVSVQIFDHVESMAYAQAHWLAAAMLVFSFLVLLLLYAGRRGKSGWS
;
A
#
# COMPACT_ATOMS: atom_id res chain seq x y z
N MET A 1 -4.28 -32.04 8.81
CA MET A 1 -3.80 -30.74 9.34
C MET A 1 -4.79 -29.68 8.90
N PRO A 2 -5.06 -28.64 9.73
CA PRO A 2 -6.02 -27.61 9.37
C PRO A 2 -5.57 -26.73 8.19
N LEU A 3 -4.25 -26.61 7.96
CA LEU A 3 -3.66 -25.84 6.85
C LEU A 3 -2.75 -26.75 6.03
N ASP A 4 -2.74 -26.56 4.71
CA ASP A 4 -1.92 -27.30 3.77
C ASP A 4 -0.74 -26.46 3.22
N ALA A 5 0.06 -27.04 2.33
CA ALA A 5 1.21 -26.35 1.73
C ALA A 5 0.79 -25.15 0.87
N ALA A 6 -0.38 -25.20 0.22
CA ALA A 6 -0.90 -24.11 -0.59
C ALA A 6 -1.29 -22.91 0.29
N ASP A 7 -1.84 -23.16 1.49
CA ASP A 7 -2.17 -22.11 2.46
C ASP A 7 -0.91 -21.35 2.93
N PHE A 8 0.17 -22.09 3.24
CA PHE A 8 1.46 -21.48 3.58
C PHE A 8 2.07 -20.70 2.40
N GLY A 9 1.93 -21.23 1.18
CA GLY A 9 2.32 -20.52 -0.05
C GLY A 9 1.58 -19.19 -0.21
N ALA A 10 0.27 -19.20 0.00
CA ALA A 10 -0.57 -18.00 -0.05
C ALA A 10 -0.19 -16.97 1.04
N ILE A 11 0.09 -17.42 2.27
CA ILE A 11 0.58 -16.56 3.36
C ILE A 11 1.91 -15.90 2.96
N TRP A 12 2.88 -16.68 2.52
CA TRP A 12 4.18 -16.18 2.08
C TRP A 12 4.05 -15.14 0.96
N LEU A 13 3.25 -15.47 -0.06
CA LEU A 13 3.02 -14.58 -1.20
C LEU A 13 2.38 -13.26 -0.76
N THR A 14 1.43 -13.31 0.17
CA THR A 14 0.77 -12.12 0.74
C THR A 14 1.76 -11.22 1.46
N PHE A 15 2.60 -11.78 2.33
CA PHE A 15 3.64 -11.02 3.05
C PHE A 15 4.67 -10.41 2.10
N LYS A 16 5.11 -11.17 1.09
CA LYS A 16 6.02 -10.70 0.05
C LYS A 16 5.41 -9.54 -0.74
N LEU A 17 4.14 -9.68 -1.16
CA LEU A 17 3.40 -8.64 -1.87
C LEU A 17 3.27 -7.38 -1.01
N ALA A 18 2.79 -7.52 0.22
CA ALA A 18 2.56 -6.39 1.13
C ALA A 18 3.87 -5.66 1.46
N SER A 19 4.96 -6.38 1.71
CA SER A 19 6.27 -5.79 1.99
C SER A 19 6.80 -4.99 0.80
N LEU A 20 6.77 -5.58 -0.40
CA LEU A 20 7.27 -4.92 -1.61
C LEU A 20 6.41 -3.71 -1.98
N THR A 21 5.08 -3.86 -1.94
CA THR A 21 4.14 -2.76 -2.19
C THR A 21 4.35 -1.59 -1.22
N THR A 22 4.50 -1.88 0.08
CA THR A 22 4.74 -0.85 1.10
C THR A 22 6.06 -0.12 0.85
N LEU A 23 7.14 -0.84 0.55
CA LEU A 23 8.44 -0.23 0.23
C LEU A 23 8.35 0.68 -1.00
N ILE A 24 7.73 0.22 -2.08
CA ILE A 24 7.51 1.03 -3.28
C ILE A 24 6.68 2.28 -2.94
N LEU A 25 5.59 2.11 -2.19
CA LEU A 25 4.72 3.23 -1.79
C LEU A 25 5.43 4.22 -0.88
N LEU A 26 6.31 3.81 0.01
CA LEU A 26 7.12 4.72 0.80
C LEU A 26 8.08 5.53 -0.07
N VAL A 27 8.66 4.92 -1.10
CA VAL A 27 9.58 5.61 -2.02
C VAL A 27 8.83 6.61 -2.91
N ILE A 28 7.77 6.17 -3.61
CA ILE A 28 7.02 7.03 -4.55
C ILE A 28 6.01 7.93 -3.83
N GLY A 29 5.42 7.49 -2.75
CA GLY A 29 4.43 8.23 -1.97
C GLY A 29 5.05 9.38 -1.18
N THR A 30 6.30 9.26 -0.74
CA THR A 30 6.99 10.33 0.01
C THR A 30 7.08 11.63 -0.79
N PRO A 31 7.61 11.68 -2.03
CA PRO A 31 7.63 12.90 -2.81
C PRO A 31 6.24 13.42 -3.14
N ILE A 32 5.27 12.54 -3.41
CA ILE A 32 3.87 12.93 -3.66
C ILE A 32 3.28 13.59 -2.41
N ALA A 33 3.42 12.96 -1.26
CA ALA A 33 2.92 13.47 0.02
C ALA A 33 3.58 14.78 0.40
N TRP A 34 4.90 14.89 0.21
CA TRP A 34 5.65 16.13 0.45
C TRP A 34 5.17 17.26 -0.43
N TRP A 35 5.01 17.01 -1.72
CA TRP A 35 4.50 18.00 -2.65
C TRP A 35 3.06 18.43 -2.29
N LEU A 36 2.16 17.49 -2.03
CA LEU A 36 0.77 17.78 -1.62
C LEU A 36 0.71 18.58 -0.31
N ALA A 37 1.62 18.34 0.63
CA ALA A 37 1.68 19.07 1.90
C ALA A 37 2.14 20.54 1.73
N ARG A 38 2.99 20.82 0.74
CA ARG A 38 3.67 22.11 0.59
C ARG A 38 3.19 22.98 -0.54
N THR A 39 2.63 22.37 -1.59
CA THR A 39 2.23 23.10 -2.79
C THR A 39 1.03 24.03 -2.53
N ARG A 40 1.06 25.19 -3.17
CA ARG A 40 -0.07 26.12 -3.31
C ARG A 40 -0.67 26.08 -4.73
N SER A 41 -0.20 25.17 -5.58
CA SER A 41 -0.66 25.03 -6.96
C SER A 41 -2.13 24.58 -7.01
N TRP A 42 -2.84 25.02 -8.03
CA TRP A 42 -4.19 24.55 -8.35
C TRP A 42 -4.26 23.03 -8.58
N LEU A 43 -3.15 22.40 -8.98
CA LEU A 43 -3.04 20.94 -9.16
C LEU A 43 -3.14 20.16 -7.85
N ARG A 44 -3.03 20.82 -6.69
CA ARG A 44 -3.14 20.15 -5.38
C ARG A 44 -4.45 19.38 -5.23
N ALA A 45 -5.57 20.01 -5.59
CA ALA A 45 -6.89 19.40 -5.45
C ALA A 45 -7.08 18.20 -6.41
N PRO A 46 -6.83 18.30 -7.74
CA PRO A 46 -7.00 17.17 -8.62
C PRO A 46 -6.02 16.01 -8.33
N ILE A 47 -4.75 16.27 -8.02
CA ILE A 47 -3.81 15.20 -7.66
C ILE A 47 -4.20 14.55 -6.32
N GLY A 48 -4.60 15.35 -5.34
CA GLY A 48 -5.12 14.82 -4.09
C GLY A 48 -6.35 13.94 -4.28
N ALA A 49 -7.27 14.33 -5.17
CA ALA A 49 -8.44 13.53 -5.54
C ALA A 49 -8.04 12.21 -6.22
N VAL A 50 -7.09 12.24 -7.16
CA VAL A 50 -6.59 11.02 -7.81
C VAL A 50 -5.95 10.06 -6.81
N VAL A 51 -5.12 10.57 -5.88
CA VAL A 51 -4.53 9.76 -4.81
C VAL A 51 -5.60 9.15 -3.90
N ALA A 52 -6.70 9.88 -3.65
CA ALA A 52 -7.77 9.42 -2.77
C ALA A 52 -8.83 8.54 -3.47
N LEU A 53 -8.85 8.47 -4.81
CA LEU A 53 -9.83 7.67 -5.58
C LEU A 53 -10.02 6.24 -5.06
N PRO A 54 -8.95 5.49 -4.69
CA PRO A 54 -9.10 4.13 -4.19
C PRO A 54 -9.92 4.00 -2.90
N LEU A 55 -10.08 5.07 -2.12
CA LEU A 55 -10.92 5.03 -0.91
C LEU A 55 -12.42 4.99 -1.21
N VAL A 56 -12.83 5.45 -2.38
CA VAL A 56 -14.24 5.62 -2.76
C VAL A 56 -14.65 4.58 -3.80
N LEU A 57 -13.75 4.27 -4.73
CA LEU A 57 -14.06 3.32 -5.79
C LEU A 57 -14.06 1.88 -5.28
N PRO A 58 -15.04 1.05 -5.71
CA PRO A 58 -14.99 -0.38 -5.46
C PRO A 58 -13.67 -0.98 -5.98
N PRO A 59 -13.04 -1.90 -5.22
CA PRO A 59 -11.79 -2.55 -5.63
C PRO A 59 -11.86 -3.20 -7.02
N THR A 60 -13.01 -3.79 -7.34
CA THR A 60 -13.28 -4.43 -8.63
C THR A 60 -13.25 -3.44 -9.79
N VAL A 61 -13.69 -2.20 -9.59
CA VAL A 61 -13.65 -1.15 -10.63
C VAL A 61 -12.21 -0.78 -10.96
N ILE A 62 -11.39 -0.56 -9.92
CA ILE A 62 -9.95 -0.25 -10.11
C ILE A 62 -9.26 -1.44 -10.78
N GLY A 63 -9.50 -2.66 -10.28
CA GLY A 63 -8.95 -3.89 -10.84
C GLY A 63 -9.31 -4.08 -12.30
N PHE A 64 -10.56 -3.81 -12.68
CA PHE A 64 -11.03 -3.89 -14.06
C PHE A 64 -10.31 -2.91 -14.99
N TYR A 65 -10.21 -1.64 -14.61
CA TYR A 65 -9.50 -0.66 -15.44
C TYR A 65 -7.99 -0.94 -15.53
N LEU A 66 -7.38 -1.42 -14.45
CA LEU A 66 -5.99 -1.84 -14.49
C LEU A 66 -5.80 -3.10 -15.36
N LEU A 67 -6.74 -4.04 -15.32
CA LEU A 67 -6.72 -5.22 -16.19
C LEU A 67 -6.76 -4.82 -17.67
N ILE A 68 -7.62 -3.85 -18.05
CA ILE A 68 -7.67 -3.32 -19.42
C ILE A 68 -6.37 -2.62 -19.77
N ALA A 69 -5.87 -1.74 -18.91
CA ALA A 69 -4.68 -0.93 -19.19
C ALA A 69 -3.38 -1.77 -19.30
N LEU A 70 -3.24 -2.79 -18.43
CA LEU A 70 -2.08 -3.69 -18.39
C LEU A 70 -2.23 -4.92 -19.29
N GLY A 71 -3.44 -5.18 -19.79
CA GLY A 71 -3.74 -6.30 -20.69
C GLY A 71 -3.05 -6.15 -22.04
N PRO A 72 -3.02 -7.22 -22.86
CA PRO A 72 -2.27 -7.25 -24.12
C PRO A 72 -2.66 -6.15 -25.13
N HIS A 73 -3.92 -5.69 -25.08
CA HIS A 73 -4.45 -4.64 -25.94
C HIS A 73 -4.44 -3.25 -25.29
N GLY A 74 -4.08 -3.16 -24.00
CA GLY A 74 -3.95 -1.90 -23.28
C GLY A 74 -2.64 -1.19 -23.60
N TRP A 75 -2.61 0.14 -23.47
CA TRP A 75 -1.45 0.96 -23.78
C TRP A 75 -0.22 0.62 -22.90
N LEU A 76 -0.42 0.31 -21.61
CA LEU A 76 0.66 -0.16 -20.72
C LEU A 76 1.10 -1.58 -21.08
N GLY A 77 0.15 -2.49 -21.38
CA GLY A 77 0.48 -3.84 -21.78
C GLY A 77 1.27 -3.91 -23.09
N GLN A 78 0.92 -3.09 -24.07
CA GLN A 78 1.70 -2.96 -25.31
C GLN A 78 3.11 -2.39 -25.05
N ALA A 79 3.24 -1.39 -24.17
CA ALA A 79 4.54 -0.85 -23.79
C ALA A 79 5.43 -1.90 -23.11
N THR A 80 4.88 -2.71 -22.19
CA THR A 80 5.65 -3.78 -21.53
C THR A 80 6.06 -4.89 -22.49
N GLN A 81 5.21 -5.23 -23.46
CA GLN A 81 5.55 -6.19 -24.52
C GLN A 81 6.65 -5.66 -25.45
N ALA A 82 6.58 -4.38 -25.85
CA ALA A 82 7.61 -3.74 -26.67
C ALA A 82 8.99 -3.69 -25.97
N LEU A 83 8.99 -3.61 -24.63
CA LEU A 83 10.21 -3.69 -23.80
C LEU A 83 10.67 -5.12 -23.52
N GLY A 84 10.02 -6.16 -24.06
CA GLY A 84 10.37 -7.55 -23.84
C GLY A 84 10.03 -8.10 -22.45
N LEU A 85 9.23 -7.37 -21.64
CA LEU A 85 8.86 -7.76 -20.28
C LEU A 85 7.69 -8.78 -20.22
N GLY A 86 7.07 -9.07 -21.38
CA GLY A 86 5.94 -10.00 -21.46
C GLY A 86 4.64 -9.44 -20.87
N SER A 87 3.68 -10.34 -20.58
CA SER A 87 2.40 -9.97 -19.97
C SER A 87 2.56 -9.70 -18.47
N VAL A 88 2.13 -8.54 -18.04
CA VAL A 88 2.14 -8.12 -16.62
C VAL A 88 0.91 -8.64 -15.88
N VAL A 89 -0.24 -8.76 -16.56
CA VAL A 89 -1.45 -9.35 -15.96
C VAL A 89 -1.24 -10.83 -15.66
N PHE A 90 -1.92 -11.35 -14.65
CA PHE A 90 -1.80 -12.71 -14.15
C PHE A 90 -0.36 -13.07 -13.71
N SER A 91 0.36 -12.07 -13.21
CA SER A 91 1.72 -12.21 -12.69
C SER A 91 1.88 -11.51 -11.32
N PHE A 92 2.94 -11.86 -10.60
CA PHE A 92 3.27 -11.17 -9.34
C PHE A 92 3.53 -9.67 -9.56
N THR A 93 4.13 -9.28 -10.68
CA THR A 93 4.33 -7.87 -11.03
C THR A 93 3.00 -7.14 -11.19
N GLY A 94 2.02 -7.76 -11.82
CA GLY A 94 0.66 -7.21 -11.93
C GLY A 94 0.00 -7.00 -10.56
N LEU A 95 0.16 -7.97 -9.63
CA LEU A 95 -0.30 -7.80 -8.26
C LEU A 95 0.35 -6.59 -7.59
N VAL A 96 1.66 -6.43 -7.71
CA VAL A 96 2.39 -5.30 -7.13
C VAL A 96 1.87 -3.97 -7.68
N ILE A 97 1.68 -3.85 -9.00
CA ILE A 97 1.15 -2.63 -9.61
C ILE A 97 -0.26 -2.33 -9.09
N GLY A 98 -1.14 -3.34 -9.08
CA GLY A 98 -2.50 -3.20 -8.56
C GLY A 98 -2.53 -2.75 -7.11
N SER A 99 -1.75 -3.41 -6.27
CA SER A 99 -1.66 -3.10 -4.84
C SER A 99 -1.04 -1.72 -4.60
N VAL A 100 -0.04 -1.29 -5.39
CA VAL A 100 0.53 0.07 -5.29
C VAL A 100 -0.54 1.12 -5.60
N VAL A 101 -1.32 0.94 -6.66
CA VAL A 101 -2.39 1.89 -7.01
C VAL A 101 -3.48 1.91 -5.93
N TYR A 102 -3.91 0.74 -5.49
CA TYR A 102 -5.04 0.63 -4.56
C TYR A 102 -4.68 1.03 -3.12
N SER A 103 -3.46 0.72 -2.67
CA SER A 103 -2.99 1.06 -1.31
C SER A 103 -2.36 2.46 -1.21
N MET A 104 -2.27 3.21 -2.32
CA MET A 104 -1.63 4.54 -2.36
C MET A 104 -2.16 5.53 -1.30
N PRO A 105 -3.48 5.70 -1.09
CA PRO A 105 -3.98 6.65 -0.11
C PRO A 105 -3.58 6.30 1.33
N PHE A 106 -3.43 5.02 1.65
CA PHE A 106 -3.07 4.54 2.99
C PHE A 106 -1.62 4.86 3.38
N VAL A 107 -0.78 5.21 2.41
CA VAL A 107 0.59 5.66 2.63
C VAL A 107 0.72 7.16 2.43
N VAL A 108 0.17 7.71 1.35
CA VAL A 108 0.33 9.13 1.01
C VAL A 108 -0.36 10.04 2.03
N GLN A 109 -1.60 9.72 2.47
CA GLN A 109 -2.32 10.60 3.41
C GLN A 109 -1.66 10.72 4.78
N PRO A 110 -1.23 9.63 5.47
CA PRO A 110 -0.51 9.74 6.72
C PRO A 110 0.81 10.52 6.59
N LEU A 111 1.56 10.33 5.50
CA LEU A 111 2.77 11.09 5.23
C LEU A 111 2.47 12.57 4.98
N GLN A 112 1.46 12.88 4.17
CA GLN A 112 1.02 14.25 3.92
C GLN A 112 0.62 14.97 5.22
N ASN A 113 -0.13 14.30 6.09
CA ASN A 113 -0.53 14.84 7.39
C ASN A 113 0.69 15.09 8.28
N ALA A 114 1.64 14.16 8.32
CA ALA A 114 2.89 14.32 9.08
C ALA A 114 3.73 15.50 8.56
N PHE A 115 3.89 15.62 7.25
CA PHE A 115 4.61 16.74 6.64
C PHE A 115 3.91 18.10 6.85
N SER A 116 2.58 18.11 6.80
CA SER A 116 1.81 19.34 7.08
C SER A 116 1.94 19.78 8.55
N ALA A 117 2.03 18.84 9.48
CA ALA A 117 2.17 19.11 10.91
C ALA A 117 3.53 19.71 11.30
N ILE A 118 4.57 19.57 10.50
CA ILE A 118 5.89 20.16 10.75
C ILE A 118 5.83 21.71 10.72
N GLY A 119 4.94 22.28 9.91
CA GLY A 119 4.81 23.73 9.73
C GLY A 119 6.00 24.35 8.96
N SER A 120 6.13 25.69 9.01
CA SER A 120 7.19 26.41 8.30
C SER A 120 8.43 26.67 9.19
N ARG A 121 8.24 26.86 10.50
CA ARG A 121 9.32 27.27 11.42
C ARG A 121 10.60 26.42 11.37
N PRO A 122 10.56 25.07 11.45
CA PRO A 122 11.77 24.26 11.38
C PRO A 122 12.51 24.42 10.05
N LEU A 123 11.80 24.68 8.95
CA LEU A 123 12.40 24.89 7.63
C LEU A 123 13.03 26.28 7.50
N GLU A 124 12.41 27.31 8.07
CA GLU A 124 12.93 28.65 8.13
C GLU A 124 14.23 28.69 8.94
N VAL A 125 14.27 27.99 10.10
CA VAL A 125 15.51 27.87 10.92
C VAL A 125 16.60 27.14 10.10
N ALA A 126 16.32 26.07 9.41
CA ALA A 126 17.29 25.40 8.56
C ALA A 126 17.82 26.34 7.45
N ALA A 127 16.93 27.12 6.85
CA ALA A 127 17.32 28.11 5.83
C ALA A 127 18.25 29.22 6.38
N THR A 128 18.04 29.70 7.63
CA THR A 128 18.95 30.66 8.26
C THR A 128 20.34 30.07 8.49
N LEU A 129 20.45 28.76 8.68
CA LEU A 129 21.71 28.02 8.80
C LEU A 129 22.31 27.64 7.44
N ARG A 130 21.73 28.12 6.32
CA ARG A 130 22.17 27.85 4.94
C ARG A 130 22.14 26.36 4.59
N ALA A 131 21.27 25.54 5.26
CA ALA A 131 21.09 24.13 4.91
C ALA A 131 20.51 24.00 3.51
N SER A 132 21.03 23.06 2.72
CA SER A 132 20.47 22.74 1.41
C SER A 132 19.05 22.12 1.53
N PRO A 133 18.22 22.15 0.48
CA PRO A 133 16.90 21.51 0.53
C PRO A 133 16.97 20.02 0.87
N TRP A 134 17.98 19.32 0.36
CA TRP A 134 18.20 17.91 0.63
C TRP A 134 18.65 17.65 2.07
N ASP A 135 19.55 18.47 2.58
CA ASP A 135 20.01 18.42 3.96
C ASP A 135 18.88 18.70 4.94
N THR A 136 18.07 19.74 4.67
CA THR A 136 16.86 20.06 5.42
C THR A 136 15.88 18.88 5.41
N PHE A 137 15.69 18.22 4.27
CA PHE A 137 14.78 17.07 4.18
C PHE A 137 15.28 15.92 5.05
N ILE A 138 16.56 15.53 4.96
CA ILE A 138 17.12 14.37 5.69
C ILE A 138 17.24 14.65 7.18
N HIS A 139 17.76 15.83 7.58
CA HIS A 139 18.13 16.09 8.97
C HIS A 139 17.04 16.78 9.79
N VAL A 140 16.05 17.41 9.13
CA VAL A 140 14.96 18.09 9.83
C VAL A 140 13.61 17.42 9.56
N VAL A 141 13.22 17.30 8.27
CA VAL A 141 11.88 16.82 7.91
C VAL A 141 11.69 15.36 8.23
N LEU A 142 12.62 14.52 7.79
CA LEU A 142 12.51 13.07 7.95
C LEU A 142 12.46 12.62 9.42
N PRO A 143 13.31 13.14 10.33
CA PRO A 143 13.22 12.86 11.76
C PRO A 143 11.89 13.31 12.39
N LEU A 144 11.41 14.51 12.05
CA LEU A 144 10.14 15.02 12.55
C LEU A 144 8.93 14.26 12.01
N ALA A 145 9.01 13.78 10.78
CA ALA A 145 7.95 12.99 10.14
C ALA A 145 7.98 11.49 10.51
N ARG A 146 8.96 10.99 11.28
CA ARG A 146 9.08 9.57 11.66
C ARG A 146 7.78 8.92 12.10
N PRO A 147 6.93 9.53 12.96
CA PRO A 147 5.66 8.92 13.34
C PRO A 147 4.70 8.71 12.16
N GLY A 148 4.75 9.62 11.17
CA GLY A 148 3.98 9.50 9.94
C GLY A 148 4.45 8.34 9.07
N PHE A 149 5.77 8.14 8.94
CA PHE A 149 6.34 7.00 8.21
C PHE A 149 5.97 5.67 8.86
N VAL A 150 6.03 5.57 10.18
CA VAL A 150 5.59 4.35 10.91
C VAL A 150 4.10 4.09 10.65
N THR A 151 3.25 5.11 10.78
CA THR A 151 1.82 4.97 10.51
C THR A 151 1.54 4.56 9.06
N ALA A 152 2.19 5.21 8.09
CA ALA A 152 2.07 4.91 6.67
C ALA A 152 2.51 3.47 6.34
N SER A 153 3.63 3.03 6.91
CA SER A 153 4.12 1.66 6.72
C SER A 153 3.14 0.62 7.25
N ILE A 154 2.64 0.82 8.46
CA ILE A 154 1.69 -0.11 9.09
C ILE A 154 0.38 -0.15 8.30
N LEU A 155 -0.18 1.01 7.94
CA LEU A 155 -1.46 1.08 7.22
C LEU A 155 -1.34 0.54 5.81
N GLY A 156 -0.28 0.91 5.07
CA GLY A 156 -0.04 0.41 3.71
C GLY A 156 0.14 -1.11 3.68
N PHE A 157 0.94 -1.64 4.62
CA PHE A 157 1.16 -3.07 4.75
C PHE A 157 -0.13 -3.82 5.11
N ALA A 158 -0.82 -3.39 6.16
CA ALA A 158 -2.05 -4.03 6.62
C ALA A 158 -3.16 -3.99 5.55
N HIS A 159 -3.30 -2.86 4.84
CA HIS A 159 -4.25 -2.74 3.75
C HIS A 159 -3.95 -3.74 2.63
N THR A 160 -2.68 -3.83 2.19
CA THR A 160 -2.28 -4.77 1.14
C THR A 160 -2.45 -6.23 1.56
N VAL A 161 -2.22 -6.57 2.83
CA VAL A 161 -2.46 -7.94 3.35
C VAL A 161 -3.94 -8.33 3.27
N GLY A 162 -4.86 -7.37 3.50
CA GLY A 162 -6.30 -7.60 3.44
C GLY A 162 -6.92 -7.43 2.04
N GLU A 163 -6.13 -7.10 1.04
CA GLU A 163 -6.62 -6.78 -0.31
C GLU A 163 -7.16 -8.04 -1.02
N PHE A 164 -8.36 -7.92 -1.63
CA PHE A 164 -9.01 -9.03 -2.34
C PHE A 164 -9.40 -8.65 -3.78
N GLY A 165 -10.26 -7.65 -3.96
CA GLY A 165 -10.90 -7.37 -5.24
C GLY A 165 -9.95 -7.03 -6.38
N VAL A 166 -8.96 -6.15 -6.13
CA VAL A 166 -7.96 -5.75 -7.14
C VAL A 166 -7.04 -6.92 -7.46
N VAL A 167 -6.55 -7.64 -6.43
CA VAL A 167 -5.63 -8.77 -6.64
C VAL A 167 -6.30 -9.93 -7.39
N LEU A 168 -7.58 -10.19 -7.12
CA LEU A 168 -8.34 -11.21 -7.85
C LEU A 168 -8.50 -10.82 -9.33
N MET A 169 -8.85 -9.56 -9.61
CA MET A 169 -9.06 -9.07 -10.99
C MET A 169 -7.78 -9.10 -11.82
N ILE A 170 -6.64 -8.67 -11.27
CA ILE A 170 -5.37 -8.57 -12.02
C ILE A 170 -4.58 -9.87 -11.97
N GLY A 171 -4.64 -10.57 -10.85
CA GLY A 171 -3.85 -11.78 -10.60
C GLY A 171 -4.52 -13.05 -11.07
N GLY A 172 -5.85 -13.08 -11.12
CA GLY A 172 -6.60 -14.32 -11.20
C GLY A 172 -6.34 -15.17 -9.95
N ASN A 173 -6.76 -16.40 -9.97
CA ASN A 173 -6.59 -17.33 -8.85
C ASN A 173 -5.57 -18.43 -9.22
N ILE A 174 -4.30 -18.02 -9.48
CA ILE A 174 -3.25 -18.97 -9.91
C ILE A 174 -2.45 -19.43 -8.69
N PRO A 175 -2.52 -20.74 -8.33
CA PRO A 175 -1.74 -21.31 -7.23
C PRO A 175 -0.25 -20.98 -7.36
N ASP A 176 0.42 -20.73 -6.24
CA ASP A 176 1.86 -20.46 -6.10
C ASP A 176 2.39 -19.25 -6.88
N LYS A 177 1.52 -18.54 -7.63
CA LYS A 177 1.92 -17.42 -8.47
C LYS A 177 1.22 -16.11 -8.10
N THR A 178 -0.09 -16.13 -7.93
CA THR A 178 -0.88 -14.92 -7.66
C THR A 178 -1.95 -15.10 -6.58
N ARG A 179 -2.14 -16.31 -6.06
CA ARG A 179 -3.12 -16.62 -5.04
C ARG A 179 -2.62 -16.14 -3.66
N VAL A 180 -3.12 -15.00 -3.21
CA VAL A 180 -2.89 -14.46 -1.87
C VAL A 180 -3.89 -15.01 -0.86
N VAL A 181 -3.66 -14.79 0.46
CA VAL A 181 -4.50 -15.34 1.54
C VAL A 181 -5.97 -15.00 1.39
N SER A 182 -6.31 -13.76 1.03
CA SER A 182 -7.70 -13.33 0.84
C SER A 182 -8.40 -14.11 -0.28
N VAL A 183 -7.68 -14.41 -1.36
CA VAL A 183 -8.16 -15.22 -2.48
C VAL A 183 -8.23 -16.70 -2.07
N GLN A 184 -7.27 -17.20 -1.30
CA GLN A 184 -7.28 -18.58 -0.78
C GLN A 184 -8.47 -18.83 0.17
N ILE A 185 -8.78 -17.86 1.06
CA ILE A 185 -9.98 -17.95 1.92
C ILE A 185 -11.24 -18.03 1.07
N PHE A 186 -11.34 -17.20 0.03
CA PHE A 186 -12.48 -17.22 -0.90
C PHE A 186 -12.59 -18.56 -1.62
N ASP A 187 -11.49 -19.11 -2.11
CA ASP A 187 -11.42 -20.41 -2.79
C ASP A 187 -11.89 -21.57 -1.88
N HIS A 188 -11.46 -21.57 -0.60
CA HIS A 188 -11.92 -22.53 0.40
C HIS A 188 -13.42 -22.41 0.67
N VAL A 189 -13.97 -21.19 0.69
CA VAL A 189 -15.42 -20.99 0.87
C VAL A 189 -16.20 -21.49 -0.35
N GLU A 190 -15.75 -21.20 -1.57
CA GLU A 190 -16.41 -21.69 -2.79
C GLU A 190 -16.36 -23.21 -2.90
N SER A 191 -15.28 -23.83 -2.44
CA SER A 191 -15.14 -25.29 -2.40
C SER A 191 -15.79 -25.95 -1.19
N MET A 192 -16.52 -25.20 -0.36
CA MET A 192 -17.15 -25.65 0.91
C MET A 192 -16.16 -26.19 1.95
N ALA A 193 -14.88 -25.88 1.83
CA ALA A 193 -13.82 -26.27 2.77
C ALA A 193 -13.77 -25.29 3.97
N TYR A 194 -14.88 -25.15 4.68
CA TYR A 194 -15.06 -24.14 5.74
C TYR A 194 -14.06 -24.27 6.90
N ALA A 195 -13.57 -25.46 7.18
CA ALA A 195 -12.58 -25.65 8.24
C ALA A 195 -11.26 -24.95 7.90
N GLN A 196 -10.76 -25.07 6.68
CA GLN A 196 -9.56 -24.41 6.19
C GLN A 196 -9.77 -22.89 6.10
N ALA A 197 -10.90 -22.45 5.53
CA ALA A 197 -11.28 -21.04 5.49
C ALA A 197 -11.29 -20.41 6.88
N HIS A 198 -11.83 -21.13 7.89
CA HIS A 198 -11.88 -20.65 9.29
C HIS A 198 -10.48 -20.41 9.87
N TRP A 199 -9.55 -21.37 9.68
CA TRP A 199 -8.20 -21.20 10.23
C TRP A 199 -7.43 -20.05 9.59
N LEU A 200 -7.51 -19.89 8.27
CA LEU A 200 -6.90 -18.74 7.59
C LEU A 200 -7.54 -17.42 8.00
N ALA A 201 -8.87 -17.37 8.06
CA ALA A 201 -9.59 -16.17 8.49
C ALA A 201 -9.28 -15.80 9.94
N ALA A 202 -9.21 -16.80 10.86
CA ALA A 202 -8.83 -16.57 12.25
C ALA A 202 -7.39 -16.03 12.36
N ALA A 203 -6.45 -16.59 11.60
CA ALA A 203 -5.07 -16.10 11.54
C ALA A 203 -5.01 -14.63 11.06
N MET A 204 -5.78 -14.28 10.00
CA MET A 204 -5.89 -12.91 9.51
C MET A 204 -6.52 -11.96 10.53
N LEU A 205 -7.54 -12.41 11.26
CA LEU A 205 -8.17 -11.60 12.32
C LEU A 205 -7.18 -11.30 13.44
N VAL A 206 -6.46 -12.31 13.94
CA VAL A 206 -5.44 -12.14 14.98
C VAL A 206 -4.33 -11.22 14.48
N PHE A 207 -3.83 -11.43 13.26
CA PHE A 207 -2.83 -10.57 12.67
C PHE A 207 -3.29 -9.12 12.59
N SER A 208 -4.49 -8.86 12.07
CA SER A 208 -5.05 -7.51 11.94
C SER A 208 -5.22 -6.84 13.30
N PHE A 209 -5.69 -7.59 14.32
CA PHE A 209 -5.82 -7.08 15.67
C PHE A 209 -4.46 -6.68 16.26
N LEU A 210 -3.43 -7.52 16.10
CA LEU A 210 -2.08 -7.23 16.58
C LEU A 210 -1.47 -6.01 15.91
N VAL A 211 -1.65 -5.87 14.58
CA VAL A 211 -1.20 -4.69 13.83
C VAL A 211 -1.86 -3.41 14.35
N LEU A 212 -3.17 -3.43 14.55
CA LEU A 212 -3.90 -2.30 15.11
C LEU A 212 -3.46 -2.01 16.56
N LEU A 213 -3.29 -3.03 17.37
CA LEU A 213 -2.81 -2.88 18.74
C LEU A 213 -1.45 -2.19 18.79
N LEU A 214 -0.51 -2.59 17.94
CA LEU A 214 0.80 -1.94 17.82
C LEU A 214 0.68 -0.47 17.41
N LEU A 215 -0.20 -0.17 16.45
CA LEU A 215 -0.44 1.19 16.00
C LEU A 215 -0.99 2.09 17.12
N TYR A 216 -1.96 1.59 17.89
CA TYR A 216 -2.58 2.34 18.98
C TYR A 216 -1.69 2.43 20.22
N ALA A 217 -0.96 1.38 20.58
CA ALA A 217 0.00 1.39 21.69
C ALA A 217 1.15 2.38 21.44
N GLY A 218 1.67 2.44 20.23
CA GLY A 218 2.73 3.40 19.87
C GLY A 218 2.30 4.88 19.95
N ARG A 219 1.00 5.17 19.90
CA ARG A 219 0.46 6.52 20.07
C ARG A 219 0.37 6.97 21.52
N ARG A 220 0.14 6.08 22.47
CA ARG A 220 0.00 6.41 23.90
C ARG A 220 1.29 6.92 24.56
N GLY A 221 2.45 6.56 24.04
CA GLY A 221 3.74 7.00 24.56
C GLY A 221 4.07 8.50 24.38
N LYS A 222 3.25 9.27 23.63
CA LYS A 222 3.52 10.69 23.32
C LYS A 222 2.54 11.70 23.93
N SER A 223 1.49 11.26 24.62
CA SER A 223 0.49 12.14 25.25
C SER A 223 0.78 12.46 26.74
N GLY A 224 1.96 12.18 27.21
CA GLY A 224 2.33 12.30 28.63
C GLY A 224 3.06 13.58 29.04
N TRP A 225 3.02 14.66 28.23
CA TRP A 225 3.54 15.97 28.65
C TRP A 225 2.67 17.09 28.02
N SER A 226 1.62 17.43 28.71
CA SER A 226 0.95 18.75 28.62
C SER A 226 0.71 19.25 30.02
#